data_28e3a0a4944664722bd99ffbf4ac63a7
#
_entry.id   28e3a0a4944664722bd99ffbf4ac63a7
#
_cell.length_a   1.000
_cell.length_b   1.000
_cell.length_c   1.000
_cell.angle_alpha   90.00
_cell.angle_beta   90.00
_cell.angle_gamma   90.00
#
_symmetry.space_group_name_H-M   'P 1'
#
loop_
_entity.id
_entity.type
_entity.pdbx_description
1 polymer ?
#
loop_
_entity_poly.entity_id
_entity_poly.type
_entity_poly.pdbx_seq_one_letter_code
_entity_poly.pdbx_strand_id
1 'polypeptide(L)'
;NDLFVHAARTAARPAAREAARRFVQIFARAFADPSKTLVAQNGKYDRTVLERYGIVFGSTVRDTMLEHYVTDAAARHGLDALAREFLRYDPVPITRLIGEKERGREQKNMADLPPEAICDYAAEDADVALRLDAVLRPRAAEMGALPALEQSEEPLVPVLVEMEREGVKIDVAALGKYGLALDREITARAAEILSYGDPGLNIDSPKQLADLLYVKLGLRPKGAKKMQGGLFSTDEKALQTVLDDHPVVRKILDYRACAKLKSTYVDKLPQCIDPADGRVHTT
;
A
#
# COMPACT_ATOMS: atom_id res chain seq x y z
N ASN A 1 4.15 -2.24 -5.03
CA ASN A 1 4.84 -3.12 -5.99
C ASN A 1 5.82 -2.40 -6.92
N ASP A 2 5.77 -1.05 -7.02
CA ASP A 2 6.57 -0.32 -8.01
C ASP A 2 7.97 0.08 -7.53
N LEU A 3 8.20 0.18 -6.22
CA LEU A 3 9.50 0.58 -5.65
C LEU A 3 10.61 -0.45 -5.88
N PHE A 4 10.29 -1.75 -5.85
CA PHE A 4 11.27 -2.81 -6.13
C PHE A 4 11.68 -2.88 -7.60
N VAL A 5 10.72 -2.68 -8.51
CA VAL A 5 11.00 -2.57 -9.95
C VAL A 5 11.84 -1.31 -10.23
N HIS A 6 11.63 -0.22 -9.48
CA HIS A 6 12.38 1.01 -9.60
C HIS A 6 13.83 0.87 -9.11
N ALA A 7 14.06 0.20 -7.99
CA ALA A 7 15.42 -0.07 -7.49
C ALA A 7 16.24 -0.89 -8.48
N ALA A 8 15.65 -1.92 -9.10
CA ALA A 8 16.32 -2.74 -10.10
C ALA A 8 16.61 -1.97 -11.42
N ARG A 9 15.69 -1.09 -11.86
CA ARG A 9 15.91 -0.24 -13.06
C ARG A 9 16.91 0.89 -12.81
N THR A 10 16.97 1.44 -11.60
CA THR A 10 17.94 2.49 -11.22
C THR A 10 19.36 1.94 -11.08
N ALA A 11 19.50 0.68 -10.69
CA ALA A 11 20.81 0.01 -10.67
C ALA A 11 21.45 -0.11 -12.07
N ALA A 12 20.65 -0.08 -13.14
CA ALA A 12 21.15 -0.20 -14.53
C ALA A 12 21.79 1.08 -15.10
N ARG A 13 21.78 2.22 -14.37
CA ARG A 13 22.36 3.51 -14.85
C ARG A 13 23.15 4.23 -13.76
N PRO A 14 24.36 3.77 -13.40
CA PRO A 14 25.18 4.41 -12.36
C PRO A 14 25.47 5.90 -12.63
N ALA A 15 25.71 6.27 -13.88
CA ALA A 15 25.95 7.65 -14.28
C ALA A 15 24.73 8.56 -14.08
N ALA A 16 23.52 8.08 -14.36
CA ALA A 16 22.29 8.84 -14.14
C ALA A 16 22.03 9.06 -12.64
N ARG A 17 22.30 8.04 -11.82
CA ARG A 17 22.19 8.16 -10.35
C ARG A 17 23.18 9.16 -9.78
N GLU A 18 24.40 9.18 -10.25
CA GLU A 18 25.42 10.14 -9.82
C GLU A 18 25.06 11.57 -10.26
N ALA A 19 24.54 11.75 -11.47
CA ALA A 19 24.06 13.05 -11.95
C ALA A 19 22.88 13.55 -11.09
N ALA A 20 21.91 12.69 -10.79
CA ALA A 20 20.80 13.01 -9.90
C ALA A 20 21.29 13.39 -8.49
N ARG A 21 22.25 12.65 -7.95
CA ARG A 21 22.87 12.97 -6.65
C ARG A 21 23.48 14.36 -6.65
N ARG A 22 24.28 14.71 -7.65
CA ARG A 22 24.90 16.04 -7.76
C ARG A 22 23.87 17.14 -7.85
N PHE A 23 22.81 16.93 -8.62
CA PHE A 23 21.71 17.88 -8.75
C PHE A 23 21.00 18.11 -7.41
N VAL A 24 20.60 17.03 -6.73
CA VAL A 24 19.90 17.09 -5.44
C VAL A 24 20.78 17.77 -4.36
N GLN A 25 22.10 17.56 -4.37
CA GLN A 25 23.03 18.19 -3.43
C GLN A 25 23.07 19.72 -3.53
N ILE A 26 22.65 20.32 -4.64
CA ILE A 26 22.53 21.79 -4.77
C ILE A 26 21.55 22.32 -3.70
N PHE A 27 20.51 21.56 -3.38
CA PHE A 27 19.46 21.92 -2.43
C PHE A 27 19.76 21.46 -0.98
N ALA A 28 20.85 20.73 -0.76
CA ALA A 28 21.18 20.11 0.54
C ALA A 28 21.18 21.13 1.70
N ARG A 29 21.66 22.36 1.46
CA ARG A 29 21.67 23.41 2.47
C ARG A 29 20.26 23.84 2.89
N ALA A 30 19.31 23.89 1.94
CA ALA A 30 17.92 24.25 2.26
C ALA A 30 17.24 23.18 3.10
N PHE A 31 17.51 21.91 2.82
CA PHE A 31 16.96 20.79 3.59
C PHE A 31 17.61 20.69 4.99
N ALA A 32 18.87 21.03 5.14
CA ALA A 32 19.59 20.95 6.40
C ALA A 32 19.38 22.18 7.31
N ASP A 33 18.83 23.28 6.81
CA ASP A 33 18.68 24.54 7.55
C ASP A 33 17.51 24.47 8.55
N PRO A 34 17.77 24.47 9.87
CA PRO A 34 16.72 24.37 10.89
C PRO A 34 15.81 25.60 10.96
N SER A 35 16.20 26.73 10.34
CA SER A 35 15.37 27.92 10.24
C SER A 35 14.30 27.84 9.14
N LYS A 36 14.36 26.82 8.30
CA LYS A 36 13.43 26.61 7.18
C LYS A 36 12.29 25.68 7.57
N THR A 37 11.14 25.96 7.00
CA THR A 37 9.99 25.02 6.97
C THR A 37 9.82 24.57 5.54
N LEU A 38 9.79 23.27 5.35
CA LEU A 38 9.46 22.62 4.08
C LEU A 38 8.02 22.16 4.14
N VAL A 39 7.31 22.28 3.04
CA VAL A 39 5.95 21.77 2.91
C VAL A 39 5.95 20.64 1.88
N ALA A 40 5.33 19.54 2.21
CA ALA A 40 5.21 18.38 1.36
C ALA A 40 3.80 17.78 1.42
N GLN A 41 3.49 16.96 0.45
CA GLN A 41 2.33 16.06 0.46
C GLN A 41 2.83 14.62 0.48
N ASN A 42 2.57 13.87 1.57
CA ASN A 42 3.19 12.56 1.81
C ASN A 42 4.73 12.66 1.91
N GLY A 43 5.19 13.61 2.69
CA GLY A 43 6.61 13.96 2.84
C GLY A 43 7.51 12.81 3.32
N LYS A 44 6.93 11.77 3.91
CA LYS A 44 7.65 10.52 4.21
C LYS A 44 8.28 9.92 2.95
N TYR A 45 7.54 9.91 1.83
CA TYR A 45 8.03 9.40 0.55
C TYR A 45 9.22 10.22 0.03
N ASP A 46 9.06 11.55 0.00
CA ASP A 46 10.10 12.46 -0.47
C ASP A 46 11.36 12.34 0.38
N ARG A 47 11.19 12.31 1.71
CA ARG A 47 12.30 12.12 2.64
C ARG A 47 13.02 10.80 2.40
N THR A 48 12.30 9.69 2.25
CA THR A 48 12.87 8.37 1.96
C THR A 48 13.71 8.38 0.68
N VAL A 49 13.22 9.06 -0.37
CA VAL A 49 13.94 9.18 -1.64
C VAL A 49 15.17 10.06 -1.49
N LEU A 50 15.04 11.26 -0.91
CA LEU A 50 16.13 12.24 -0.82
C LEU A 50 17.26 11.79 0.10
N GLU A 51 16.96 11.11 1.21
CA GLU A 51 17.99 10.54 2.10
C GLU A 51 18.86 9.48 1.40
N ARG A 52 18.32 8.73 0.42
CA ARG A 52 19.11 7.81 -0.41
C ARG A 52 20.16 8.53 -1.28
N TYR A 53 19.93 9.81 -1.56
CA TYR A 53 20.89 10.67 -2.26
C TYR A 53 21.80 11.47 -1.30
N GLY A 54 21.71 11.21 0.00
CA GLY A 54 22.57 11.80 1.04
C GLY A 54 22.10 13.17 1.52
N ILE A 55 20.81 13.51 1.34
CA ILE A 55 20.20 14.70 1.94
C ILE A 55 19.97 14.44 3.43
N VAL A 56 20.35 15.42 4.25
CA VAL A 56 20.08 15.44 5.69
C VAL A 56 18.99 16.49 5.94
N PHE A 57 17.94 16.09 6.65
CA PHE A 57 16.87 16.99 7.02
C PHE A 57 17.12 17.58 8.41
N GLY A 58 17.44 18.87 8.47
CA GLY A 58 17.49 19.68 9.70
C GLY A 58 16.28 20.62 9.80
N SER A 59 15.64 20.90 8.67
CA SER A 59 14.44 21.74 8.58
C SER A 59 13.18 21.02 9.13
N THR A 60 12.22 21.81 9.60
CA THR A 60 10.87 21.31 9.90
C THR A 60 10.17 20.91 8.59
N VAL A 61 9.55 19.74 8.57
CA VAL A 61 8.74 19.29 7.44
C VAL A 61 7.28 19.24 7.87
N ARG A 62 6.43 20.00 7.21
CA ARG A 62 4.98 19.97 7.32
C ARG A 62 4.41 19.12 6.21
N ASP A 63 3.44 18.28 6.54
CA ASP A 63 2.82 17.36 5.58
C ASP A 63 1.32 17.60 5.49
N THR A 64 0.88 18.12 4.34
CA THR A 64 -0.54 18.46 4.09
C THR A 64 -1.45 17.23 4.12
N MET A 65 -0.92 16.03 3.88
CA MET A 65 -1.67 14.79 4.06
C MET A 65 -1.96 14.53 5.55
N LEU A 66 -0.99 14.73 6.43
CA LEU A 66 -1.15 14.58 7.87
C LEU A 66 -2.00 15.70 8.47
N GLU A 67 -1.84 16.95 8.00
CA GLU A 67 -2.68 18.08 8.40
C GLU A 67 -4.16 17.79 8.16
N HIS A 68 -4.49 17.22 7.00
CA HIS A 68 -5.87 16.83 6.73
C HIS A 68 -6.30 15.59 7.52
N TYR A 69 -5.40 14.59 7.66
CA TYR A 69 -5.70 13.36 8.38
C TYR A 69 -6.13 13.60 9.83
N VAL A 70 -5.48 14.51 10.55
CA VAL A 70 -5.85 14.83 11.94
C VAL A 70 -7.18 15.57 12.07
N THR A 71 -7.69 16.14 10.98
CA THR A 71 -9.01 16.84 10.98
C THR A 71 -10.15 15.95 10.49
N ASP A 72 -9.88 14.99 9.60
CA ASP A 72 -10.87 14.03 9.08
C ASP A 72 -10.20 12.74 8.63
N ALA A 73 -9.94 11.83 9.56
CA ALA A 73 -9.28 10.56 9.30
C ALA A 73 -10.02 9.61 8.35
N ALA A 74 -11.32 9.84 8.11
CA ALA A 74 -12.15 8.98 7.24
C ALA A 74 -12.17 9.43 5.78
N ALA A 75 -11.69 10.65 5.50
CA ALA A 75 -11.72 11.24 4.16
C ALA A 75 -10.59 10.72 3.25
N ARG A 76 -10.54 11.23 2.02
CA ARG A 76 -9.43 11.01 1.09
C ARG A 76 -8.38 12.09 1.28
N HIS A 77 -7.11 11.70 1.45
CA HIS A 77 -6.00 12.61 1.73
C HIS A 77 -5.06 12.82 0.54
N GLY A 78 -5.43 12.36 -0.66
CA GLY A 78 -4.61 12.56 -1.86
C GLY A 78 -4.64 14.02 -2.33
N LEU A 79 -3.51 14.51 -2.87
CA LEU A 79 -3.30 15.89 -3.30
C LEU A 79 -4.44 16.44 -4.16
N ASP A 80 -4.84 15.70 -5.21
CA ASP A 80 -5.92 16.09 -6.12
C ASP A 80 -7.26 16.28 -5.41
N ALA A 81 -7.58 15.39 -4.44
CA ALA A 81 -8.82 15.46 -3.69
C ALA A 81 -8.83 16.70 -2.80
N LEU A 82 -7.73 16.97 -2.10
CA LEU A 82 -7.57 18.13 -1.25
C LEU A 82 -7.57 19.44 -2.05
N ALA A 83 -6.92 19.48 -3.20
CA ALA A 83 -6.91 20.65 -4.08
C ALA A 83 -8.32 21.02 -4.56
N ARG A 84 -9.11 20.02 -4.98
CA ARG A 84 -10.51 20.26 -5.40
C ARG A 84 -11.37 20.76 -4.25
N GLU A 85 -11.23 20.15 -3.08
CA GLU A 85 -12.06 20.47 -1.91
C GLU A 85 -11.71 21.83 -1.30
N PHE A 86 -10.44 22.08 -1.01
CA PHE A 86 -10.01 23.23 -0.24
C PHE A 86 -9.55 24.42 -1.07
N LEU A 87 -9.02 24.19 -2.27
CA LEU A 87 -8.54 25.25 -3.16
C LEU A 87 -9.46 25.51 -4.35
N ARG A 88 -10.48 24.67 -4.56
CA ARG A 88 -11.34 24.69 -5.76
C ARG A 88 -10.52 24.65 -7.06
N TYR A 89 -9.45 23.91 -7.00
CA TYR A 89 -8.49 23.74 -8.08
C TYR A 89 -8.46 22.28 -8.52
N ASP A 90 -8.46 22.05 -9.85
CA ASP A 90 -8.41 20.70 -10.42
C ASP A 90 -7.00 20.46 -11.00
N PRO A 91 -6.11 19.77 -10.30
CA PRO A 91 -4.74 19.52 -10.76
C PRO A 91 -4.70 18.65 -12.01
N VAL A 92 -3.60 18.73 -12.73
CA VAL A 92 -3.32 17.84 -13.85
C VAL A 92 -3.19 16.40 -13.36
N PRO A 93 -4.07 15.46 -13.74
CA PRO A 93 -3.96 14.10 -13.24
C PRO A 93 -2.72 13.41 -13.83
N ILE A 94 -2.03 12.60 -13.02
CA ILE A 94 -0.85 11.83 -13.42
C ILE A 94 -1.12 10.96 -14.66
N THR A 95 -2.36 10.55 -14.88
CA THR A 95 -2.76 9.75 -16.05
C THR A 95 -2.57 10.47 -17.39
N ARG A 96 -2.50 11.80 -17.39
CA ARG A 96 -2.11 12.55 -18.60
C ARG A 96 -0.66 12.28 -19.01
N LEU A 97 0.21 11.99 -18.06
CA LEU A 97 1.63 11.73 -18.32
C LEU A 97 1.88 10.24 -18.62
N ILE A 98 1.32 9.36 -17.82
CA ILE A 98 1.63 7.92 -17.87
C ILE A 98 0.53 7.08 -18.53
N GLY A 99 -0.62 7.68 -18.86
CA GLY A 99 -1.77 7.01 -19.45
C GLY A 99 -2.69 6.37 -18.40
N GLU A 100 -3.89 5.98 -18.83
CA GLU A 100 -4.85 5.28 -17.99
C GLU A 100 -4.42 3.82 -17.74
N LYS A 101 -4.82 3.27 -16.59
CA LYS A 101 -4.59 1.85 -16.27
C LYS A 101 -5.63 1.00 -16.97
N GLU A 102 -5.27 0.40 -18.10
CA GLU A 102 -6.11 -0.49 -18.88
C GLU A 102 -5.78 -1.97 -18.56
N ARG A 103 -6.82 -2.82 -18.60
CA ARG A 103 -6.64 -4.27 -18.38
C ARG A 103 -5.83 -4.88 -19.52
N GLY A 104 -4.66 -5.45 -19.19
CA GLY A 104 -3.77 -6.08 -20.19
C GLY A 104 -2.81 -5.14 -20.90
N ARG A 105 -2.77 -3.86 -20.52
CA ARG A 105 -1.77 -2.90 -21.02
C ARG A 105 -0.91 -2.38 -19.87
N GLU A 106 0.40 -2.37 -20.09
CA GLU A 106 1.33 -1.82 -19.11
C GLU A 106 1.27 -0.29 -19.15
N GLN A 107 1.01 0.33 -17.99
CA GLN A 107 1.03 1.78 -17.84
C GLN A 107 2.48 2.28 -17.90
N LYS A 108 2.73 3.44 -18.53
CA LYS A 108 4.07 4.05 -18.54
C LYS A 108 4.51 4.37 -17.12
N ASN A 109 5.82 4.39 -16.90
CA ASN A 109 6.41 4.85 -15.64
C ASN A 109 6.89 6.30 -15.82
N MET A 110 6.80 7.13 -14.77
CA MET A 110 7.35 8.48 -14.76
C MET A 110 8.84 8.51 -15.12
N ALA A 111 9.61 7.47 -14.72
CA ALA A 111 11.03 7.36 -15.06
C ALA A 111 11.30 7.13 -16.56
N ASP A 112 10.31 6.78 -17.34
CA ASP A 112 10.42 6.59 -18.79
C ASP A 112 10.16 7.89 -19.56
N LEU A 113 9.77 8.96 -18.88
CA LEU A 113 9.46 10.27 -19.46
C LEU A 113 10.68 11.21 -19.37
N PRO A 114 10.87 12.10 -20.35
CA PRO A 114 11.90 13.12 -20.25
C PRO A 114 11.55 14.15 -19.16
N PRO A 115 12.54 14.74 -18.47
CA PRO A 115 12.30 15.69 -17.38
C PRO A 115 11.41 16.88 -17.78
N GLU A 116 11.54 17.35 -19.03
CA GLU A 116 10.76 18.47 -19.56
C GLU A 116 9.25 18.18 -19.60
N ALA A 117 8.86 16.92 -19.81
CA ALA A 117 7.47 16.50 -19.82
C ALA A 117 6.86 16.40 -18.41
N ILE A 118 7.71 16.31 -17.38
CA ILE A 118 7.31 16.15 -15.98
C ILE A 118 7.34 17.49 -15.23
N CYS A 119 8.09 18.45 -15.72
CA CYS A 119 8.42 19.70 -15.01
C CYS A 119 7.17 20.44 -14.52
N ASP A 120 6.21 20.69 -15.41
CA ASP A 120 4.99 21.42 -15.08
C ASP A 120 4.14 20.68 -14.04
N TYR A 121 4.01 19.37 -14.18
CA TYR A 121 3.30 18.52 -13.22
C TYR A 121 3.95 18.55 -11.83
N ALA A 122 5.28 18.39 -11.77
CA ALA A 122 5.99 18.39 -10.50
C ALA A 122 6.00 19.78 -9.82
N ALA A 123 6.05 20.84 -10.60
CA ALA A 123 5.94 22.22 -10.10
C ALA A 123 4.54 22.52 -9.57
N GLU A 124 3.49 22.04 -10.26
CA GLU A 124 2.10 22.13 -9.82
C GLU A 124 1.88 21.42 -8.49
N ASP A 125 2.37 20.18 -8.34
CA ASP A 125 2.26 19.41 -7.09
C ASP A 125 2.88 20.17 -5.91
N ALA A 126 4.04 20.79 -6.11
CA ALA A 126 4.71 21.59 -5.09
C ALA A 126 3.94 22.89 -4.73
N ASP A 127 3.42 23.61 -5.72
CA ASP A 127 2.60 24.81 -5.51
C ASP A 127 1.30 24.46 -4.77
N VAL A 128 0.63 23.41 -5.20
CA VAL A 128 -0.62 22.95 -4.57
C VAL A 128 -0.38 22.54 -3.12
N ALA A 129 0.70 21.81 -2.83
CA ALA A 129 1.03 21.43 -1.46
C ALA A 129 1.25 22.68 -0.58
N LEU A 130 2.00 23.66 -1.05
CA LEU A 130 2.24 24.92 -0.30
C LEU A 130 0.95 25.70 -0.04
N ARG A 131 0.06 25.75 -1.02
CA ARG A 131 -1.26 26.43 -0.86
C ARG A 131 -2.18 25.67 0.08
N LEU A 132 -2.11 24.34 0.12
CA LEU A 132 -2.88 23.50 1.04
C LEU A 132 -2.43 23.69 2.49
N ASP A 133 -1.12 23.77 2.79
CA ASP A 133 -0.61 24.07 4.15
C ASP A 133 -1.23 25.36 4.71
N ALA A 134 -1.32 26.40 3.87
CA ALA A 134 -1.89 27.69 4.28
C ALA A 134 -3.38 27.60 4.68
N VAL A 135 -4.09 26.56 4.28
CA VAL A 135 -5.51 26.35 4.59
C VAL A 135 -5.71 25.28 5.64
N LEU A 136 -5.00 24.15 5.53
CA LEU A 136 -5.22 22.96 6.35
C LEU A 136 -4.65 23.12 7.76
N ARG A 137 -3.47 23.73 7.90
CA ARG A 137 -2.85 23.93 9.22
C ARG A 137 -3.66 24.87 10.14
N PRO A 138 -4.15 26.03 9.68
CA PRO A 138 -5.09 26.83 10.47
C PRO A 138 -6.35 26.07 10.85
N ARG A 139 -6.92 25.27 9.94
CA ARG A 139 -8.08 24.41 10.21
C ARG A 139 -7.77 23.38 11.32
N ALA A 140 -6.61 22.72 11.29
CA ALA A 140 -6.20 21.82 12.36
C ALA A 140 -6.07 22.55 13.72
N ALA A 141 -5.59 23.79 13.72
CA ALA A 141 -5.54 24.62 14.92
C ALA A 141 -6.94 24.96 15.46
N GLU A 142 -7.85 25.39 14.60
CA GLU A 142 -9.24 25.70 14.95
C GLU A 142 -9.98 24.49 15.54
N MET A 143 -9.70 23.30 15.04
CA MET A 143 -10.28 22.04 15.52
C MET A 143 -9.57 21.48 16.78
N GLY A 144 -8.51 22.14 17.27
CA GLY A 144 -7.72 21.68 18.41
C GLY A 144 -6.85 20.44 18.11
N ALA A 145 -6.64 20.10 16.83
CA ALA A 145 -5.87 18.94 16.38
C ALA A 145 -4.36 19.22 16.20
N LEU A 146 -3.95 20.50 16.24
CA LEU A 146 -2.55 20.90 16.05
C LEU A 146 -1.57 20.23 17.02
N PRO A 147 -1.87 20.03 18.32
CA PRO A 147 -0.98 19.30 19.22
C PRO A 147 -0.75 17.84 18.81
N ALA A 148 -1.76 17.15 18.31
CA ALA A 148 -1.59 15.78 17.80
C ALA A 148 -0.68 15.76 16.57
N LEU A 149 -0.85 16.73 15.68
CA LEU A 149 -0.02 16.86 14.48
C LEU A 149 1.45 17.11 14.86
N GLU A 150 1.73 18.13 15.69
CA GLU A 150 3.08 18.61 15.98
C GLU A 150 3.84 17.72 16.99
N GLN A 151 3.13 17.06 17.91
CA GLN A 151 3.76 16.26 18.96
C GLN A 151 3.80 14.75 18.63
N SER A 152 3.01 14.31 17.68
CA SER A 152 2.91 12.88 17.33
C SER A 152 3.14 12.62 15.85
N GLU A 153 2.29 13.14 14.96
CA GLU A 153 2.29 12.73 13.54
C GLU A 153 3.54 13.20 12.79
N GLU A 154 3.87 14.50 12.87
CA GLU A 154 5.07 15.04 12.20
C GLU A 154 6.38 14.42 12.76
N PRO A 155 6.59 14.31 14.08
CA PRO A 155 7.79 13.66 14.63
C PRO A 155 7.89 12.16 14.35
N LEU A 156 6.77 11.48 14.09
CA LEU A 156 6.76 10.07 13.75
C LEU A 156 7.31 9.79 12.34
N VAL A 157 7.18 10.74 11.41
CA VAL A 157 7.63 10.58 10.02
C VAL A 157 9.09 10.15 9.92
N PRO A 158 10.07 10.85 10.50
CA PRO A 158 11.47 10.43 10.44
C PRO A 158 11.73 9.08 11.10
N VAL A 159 10.99 8.72 12.15
CA VAL A 159 11.10 7.40 12.79
C VAL A 159 10.65 6.30 11.84
N LEU A 160 9.53 6.50 11.15
CA LEU A 160 9.04 5.53 10.17
C LEU A 160 10.00 5.39 8.97
N VAL A 161 10.58 6.49 8.49
CA VAL A 161 11.60 6.44 7.43
C VAL A 161 12.80 5.60 7.87
N GLU A 162 13.28 5.79 9.11
CA GLU A 162 14.39 5.02 9.66
C GLU A 162 14.02 3.53 9.79
N MET A 163 12.84 3.21 10.32
CA MET A 163 12.37 1.83 10.44
C MET A 163 12.25 1.14 9.07
N GLU A 164 11.73 1.82 8.07
CA GLU A 164 11.61 1.30 6.69
C GLU A 164 12.99 1.13 6.04
N ARG A 165 13.92 2.04 6.32
CA ARG A 165 15.30 1.97 5.85
C ARG A 165 16.07 0.81 6.48
N GLU A 166 15.92 0.61 7.80
CA GLU A 166 16.52 -0.52 8.51
C GLU A 166 15.96 -1.85 8.05
N GLY A 167 14.66 -1.93 7.77
CA GLY A 167 14.01 -3.16 7.35
C GLY A 167 14.01 -4.25 8.43
N VAL A 168 13.43 -5.40 8.10
CA VAL A 168 13.26 -6.53 9.02
C VAL A 168 13.96 -7.76 8.50
N LYS A 169 14.78 -8.40 9.33
CA LYS A 169 15.42 -9.67 9.00
C LYS A 169 14.43 -10.83 9.20
N ILE A 170 14.33 -11.68 8.20
CA ILE A 170 13.44 -12.85 8.22
C ILE A 170 14.27 -14.14 8.38
N ASP A 171 13.85 -14.99 9.31
CA ASP A 171 14.37 -16.36 9.39
C ASP A 171 13.68 -17.23 8.34
N VAL A 172 14.32 -17.32 7.16
CA VAL A 172 13.81 -18.10 6.02
C VAL A 172 13.70 -19.58 6.34
N ALA A 173 14.61 -20.12 7.18
CA ALA A 173 14.59 -21.52 7.54
C ALA A 173 13.41 -21.87 8.46
N ALA A 174 13.14 -21.03 9.46
CA ALA A 174 11.96 -21.18 10.31
C ALA A 174 10.66 -21.01 9.51
N LEU A 175 10.62 -20.01 8.62
CA LEU A 175 9.48 -19.76 7.74
C LEU A 175 9.21 -20.95 6.81
N GLY A 176 10.26 -21.56 6.25
CA GLY A 176 10.14 -22.77 5.43
C GLY A 176 9.59 -23.98 6.21
N LYS A 177 10.04 -24.19 7.45
CA LYS A 177 9.46 -25.24 8.31
C LYS A 177 7.99 -24.99 8.60
N TYR A 178 7.61 -23.74 8.88
CA TYR A 178 6.22 -23.37 9.07
C TYR A 178 5.39 -23.57 7.80
N GLY A 179 5.95 -23.28 6.62
CA GLY A 179 5.32 -23.53 5.34
C GLY A 179 4.96 -25.01 5.11
N LEU A 180 5.88 -25.92 5.44
CA LEU A 180 5.62 -27.36 5.37
C LEU A 180 4.50 -27.81 6.35
N ALA A 181 4.41 -27.20 7.52
CA ALA A 181 3.32 -27.48 8.46
C ALA A 181 1.98 -26.99 7.89
N LEU A 182 1.95 -25.78 7.34
CA LEU A 182 0.74 -25.23 6.70
C LEU A 182 0.31 -26.07 5.48
N ASP A 183 1.22 -26.59 4.67
CA ASP A 183 0.88 -27.46 3.54
C ASP A 183 0.15 -28.73 4.00
N ARG A 184 0.58 -29.33 5.10
CA ARG A 184 -0.09 -30.50 5.67
C ARG A 184 -1.49 -30.16 6.17
N GLU A 185 -1.63 -29.02 6.86
CA GLU A 185 -2.94 -28.56 7.33
C GLU A 185 -3.88 -28.21 6.18
N ILE A 186 -3.41 -27.49 5.16
CA ILE A 186 -4.18 -27.13 3.97
C ILE A 186 -4.67 -28.41 3.28
N THR A 187 -3.78 -29.41 3.10
CA THR A 187 -4.13 -30.67 2.48
C THR A 187 -5.18 -31.43 3.27
N ALA A 188 -5.02 -31.52 4.60
CA ALA A 188 -5.98 -32.21 5.47
C ALA A 188 -7.36 -31.52 5.45
N ARG A 189 -7.38 -30.18 5.59
CA ARG A 189 -8.64 -29.41 5.56
C ARG A 189 -9.32 -29.48 4.19
N ALA A 190 -8.52 -29.45 3.09
CA ALA A 190 -9.03 -29.64 1.74
C ALA A 190 -9.73 -31.01 1.59
N ALA A 191 -9.09 -32.09 2.05
CA ALA A 191 -9.68 -33.42 2.01
C ALA A 191 -11.01 -33.50 2.79
N GLU A 192 -11.07 -32.86 3.96
CA GLU A 192 -12.33 -32.77 4.74
C GLU A 192 -13.44 -32.00 4.00
N ILE A 193 -13.12 -30.89 3.32
CA ILE A 193 -14.10 -30.12 2.55
C ILE A 193 -14.59 -30.93 1.35
N LEU A 194 -13.65 -31.58 0.65
CA LEU A 194 -13.96 -32.41 -0.52
C LEU A 194 -14.88 -33.59 -0.19
N SER A 195 -14.88 -34.09 1.06
CA SER A 195 -15.80 -35.13 1.49
C SER A 195 -17.28 -34.73 1.47
N TYR A 196 -17.57 -33.43 1.40
CA TYR A 196 -18.94 -32.88 1.28
C TYR A 196 -19.34 -32.58 -0.17
N GLY A 197 -18.39 -32.60 -1.10
CA GLY A 197 -18.58 -32.23 -2.52
C GLY A 197 -18.46 -33.39 -3.48
N ASP A 198 -18.56 -33.09 -4.77
CA ASP A 198 -18.32 -34.08 -5.82
C ASP A 198 -16.82 -34.30 -6.03
N PRO A 199 -16.43 -35.45 -6.59
CA PRO A 199 -15.09 -35.66 -7.08
C PRO A 199 -14.67 -34.57 -8.09
N GLY A 200 -13.54 -33.89 -7.83
CA GLY A 200 -13.04 -32.81 -8.69
C GLY A 200 -13.51 -31.39 -8.32
N LEU A 201 -14.21 -31.22 -7.19
CA LEU A 201 -14.51 -29.90 -6.66
C LEU A 201 -13.24 -29.07 -6.48
N ASN A 202 -13.21 -27.89 -7.11
CA ASN A 202 -12.16 -26.89 -6.85
C ASN A 202 -12.61 -25.95 -5.73
N ILE A 203 -12.00 -26.11 -4.55
CA ILE A 203 -12.30 -25.32 -3.34
C ILE A 203 -11.96 -23.84 -3.54
N ASP A 204 -10.97 -23.52 -4.37
CA ASP A 204 -10.53 -22.15 -4.65
C ASP A 204 -11.38 -21.47 -5.71
N SER A 205 -12.33 -22.18 -6.33
CA SER A 205 -13.30 -21.62 -7.25
C SER A 205 -14.51 -21.07 -6.49
N PRO A 206 -14.73 -19.74 -6.41
CA PRO A 206 -15.89 -19.18 -5.72
C PRO A 206 -17.22 -19.70 -6.28
N LYS A 207 -17.27 -19.97 -7.58
CA LYS A 207 -18.48 -20.49 -8.26
C LYS A 207 -18.79 -21.93 -7.83
N GLN A 208 -17.80 -22.82 -7.85
CA GLN A 208 -18.01 -24.22 -7.48
C GLN A 208 -18.29 -24.35 -5.98
N LEU A 209 -17.62 -23.53 -5.16
CA LEU A 209 -17.88 -23.50 -3.74
C LEU A 209 -19.29 -22.98 -3.41
N ALA A 210 -19.76 -21.95 -4.14
CA ALA A 210 -21.12 -21.44 -4.00
C ALA A 210 -22.17 -22.49 -4.41
N ASP A 211 -21.89 -23.28 -5.43
CA ASP A 211 -22.75 -24.40 -5.84
C ASP A 211 -22.87 -25.44 -4.72
N LEU A 212 -21.74 -25.87 -4.16
CA LEU A 212 -21.74 -26.78 -3.02
C LEU A 212 -22.58 -26.22 -1.85
N LEU A 213 -22.30 -25.00 -1.42
CA LEU A 213 -22.90 -24.44 -0.21
C LEU A 213 -24.38 -24.10 -0.38
N TYR A 214 -24.72 -23.45 -1.50
CA TYR A 214 -26.03 -22.82 -1.65
C TYR A 214 -27.02 -23.63 -2.48
N VAL A 215 -26.50 -24.47 -3.40
CA VAL A 215 -27.36 -25.36 -4.22
C VAL A 215 -27.47 -26.73 -3.56
N LYS A 216 -26.33 -27.40 -3.30
CA LYS A 216 -26.37 -28.79 -2.78
C LYS A 216 -26.71 -28.85 -1.30
N LEU A 217 -26.06 -28.01 -0.46
CA LEU A 217 -26.32 -28.01 0.99
C LEU A 217 -27.49 -27.07 1.39
N GLY A 218 -28.00 -26.26 0.47
CA GLY A 218 -29.16 -25.42 0.67
C GLY A 218 -29.00 -24.26 1.65
N LEU A 219 -27.75 -23.88 1.98
CA LEU A 219 -27.49 -22.78 2.90
C LEU A 219 -27.97 -21.43 2.36
N ARG A 220 -28.38 -20.53 3.25
CA ARG A 220 -28.98 -19.24 2.88
C ARG A 220 -28.30 -18.09 3.66
N PRO A 221 -27.19 -17.52 3.14
CA PRO A 221 -26.48 -16.45 3.82
C PRO A 221 -27.33 -15.18 3.86
N LYS A 222 -27.47 -14.59 5.04
CA LYS A 222 -28.26 -13.37 5.25
C LYS A 222 -27.48 -12.13 4.77
N GLY A 223 -28.11 -11.28 3.97
CA GLY A 223 -27.52 -10.03 3.51
C GLY A 223 -26.31 -10.18 2.54
N ALA A 224 -26.03 -11.39 2.08
CA ALA A 224 -24.92 -11.64 1.17
C ALA A 224 -25.17 -11.10 -0.23
N LYS A 225 -24.14 -10.54 -0.85
CA LYS A 225 -24.18 -10.09 -2.25
C LYS A 225 -24.27 -11.29 -3.18
N LYS A 226 -25.02 -11.13 -4.28
CA LYS A 226 -25.03 -12.12 -5.37
C LYS A 226 -23.84 -11.88 -6.30
N MET A 227 -23.21 -12.96 -6.72
CA MET A 227 -22.19 -12.98 -7.77
C MET A 227 -22.83 -12.90 -9.16
N GLN A 228 -22.02 -12.62 -10.16
CA GLN A 228 -22.43 -12.78 -11.55
C GLN A 228 -22.85 -14.25 -11.79
N GLY A 229 -24.11 -14.48 -12.15
CA GLY A 229 -24.70 -15.85 -12.24
C GLY A 229 -25.72 -16.16 -11.15
N GLY A 230 -26.05 -15.22 -10.25
CA GLY A 230 -27.20 -15.30 -9.33
C GLY A 230 -26.93 -16.03 -8.01
N LEU A 231 -25.82 -16.75 -7.85
CA LEU A 231 -25.42 -17.38 -6.60
C LEU A 231 -24.91 -16.35 -5.58
N PHE A 232 -25.02 -16.64 -4.29
CA PHE A 232 -24.48 -15.78 -3.24
C PHE A 232 -22.95 -15.81 -3.22
N SER A 233 -22.36 -14.69 -2.76
CA SER A 233 -20.93 -14.62 -2.51
C SER A 233 -20.50 -15.66 -1.47
N THR A 234 -19.27 -16.19 -1.65
CA THR A 234 -18.61 -17.05 -0.66
C THR A 234 -17.53 -16.30 0.09
N ASP A 235 -17.59 -14.95 0.16
CA ASP A 235 -16.68 -14.16 0.98
C ASP A 235 -16.87 -14.46 2.47
N GLU A 236 -15.90 -14.02 3.27
CA GLU A 236 -15.90 -14.29 4.70
C GLU A 236 -17.16 -13.78 5.39
N LYS A 237 -17.65 -12.57 4.99
CA LYS A 237 -18.87 -11.99 5.53
C LYS A 237 -20.09 -12.87 5.29
N ALA A 238 -20.25 -13.39 4.07
CA ALA A 238 -21.35 -14.26 3.72
C ALA A 238 -21.28 -15.59 4.49
N LEU A 239 -20.07 -16.18 4.56
CA LEU A 239 -19.86 -17.45 5.27
C LEU A 239 -20.09 -17.33 6.78
N GLN A 240 -19.72 -16.22 7.40
CA GLN A 240 -19.97 -15.98 8.82
C GLN A 240 -21.49 -16.01 9.17
N THR A 241 -22.36 -15.61 8.24
CA THR A 241 -23.81 -15.62 8.49
C THR A 241 -24.43 -17.02 8.52
N VAL A 242 -23.72 -18.03 8.05
CA VAL A 242 -24.16 -19.44 7.98
C VAL A 242 -23.15 -20.37 8.70
N LEU A 243 -22.33 -19.81 9.57
CA LEU A 243 -21.24 -20.52 10.22
C LEU A 243 -21.71 -21.74 11.04
N ASP A 244 -22.85 -21.60 11.70
CA ASP A 244 -23.40 -22.63 12.56
C ASP A 244 -24.44 -23.52 11.84
N ASP A 245 -24.79 -23.19 10.60
CA ASP A 245 -25.77 -23.96 9.83
C ASP A 245 -25.21 -25.28 9.30
N HIS A 246 -23.87 -25.36 9.07
CA HIS A 246 -23.24 -26.57 8.56
C HIS A 246 -21.73 -26.61 8.89
N PRO A 247 -21.18 -27.76 9.34
CA PRO A 247 -19.76 -27.88 9.74
C PRO A 247 -18.75 -27.54 8.64
N VAL A 248 -19.10 -27.74 7.38
CA VAL A 248 -18.22 -27.43 6.23
C VAL A 248 -17.85 -25.95 6.17
N VAL A 249 -18.71 -25.06 6.63
CA VAL A 249 -18.48 -23.61 6.55
C VAL A 249 -17.25 -23.22 7.38
N ARG A 250 -17.14 -23.70 8.61
CA ARG A 250 -15.97 -23.49 9.47
C ARG A 250 -14.71 -24.06 8.85
N LYS A 251 -14.79 -25.27 8.27
CA LYS A 251 -13.65 -25.91 7.58
C LYS A 251 -13.15 -25.08 6.39
N ILE A 252 -14.06 -24.46 5.63
CA ILE A 252 -13.72 -23.58 4.51
C ILE A 252 -13.01 -22.31 5.00
N LEU A 253 -13.50 -21.69 6.08
CA LEU A 253 -12.86 -20.51 6.67
C LEU A 253 -11.46 -20.84 7.19
N ASP A 254 -11.31 -21.95 7.90
CA ASP A 254 -10.03 -22.40 8.40
C ASP A 254 -9.03 -22.75 7.28
N TYR A 255 -9.49 -23.42 6.22
CA TYR A 255 -8.70 -23.69 5.02
C TYR A 255 -8.19 -22.38 4.40
N ARG A 256 -9.08 -21.41 4.19
CA ARG A 256 -8.74 -20.12 3.61
C ARG A 256 -7.76 -19.33 4.47
N ALA A 257 -7.90 -19.38 5.79
CA ALA A 257 -6.96 -18.74 6.70
C ALA A 257 -5.55 -19.32 6.53
N CYS A 258 -5.41 -20.64 6.52
CA CYS A 258 -4.12 -21.32 6.30
C CYS A 258 -3.56 -21.03 4.91
N ALA A 259 -4.37 -21.11 3.86
CA ALA A 259 -3.97 -20.83 2.49
C ALA A 259 -3.50 -19.37 2.30
N LYS A 260 -4.21 -18.41 2.94
CA LYS A 260 -3.83 -17.00 2.93
C LYS A 260 -2.51 -16.75 3.66
N LEU A 261 -2.32 -17.35 4.84
CA LEU A 261 -1.06 -17.26 5.58
C LEU A 261 0.10 -17.78 4.74
N LYS A 262 -0.06 -18.94 4.10
CA LYS A 262 0.95 -19.51 3.24
C LYS A 262 1.25 -18.61 2.05
N SER A 263 0.25 -18.32 1.23
CA SER A 263 0.44 -17.60 -0.03
C SER A 263 0.86 -16.13 0.14
N THR A 264 0.40 -15.46 1.20
CA THR A 264 0.66 -14.03 1.41
C THR A 264 1.97 -13.77 2.16
N TYR A 265 2.30 -14.63 3.12
CA TYR A 265 3.46 -14.40 3.98
C TYR A 265 4.57 -15.42 3.74
N VAL A 266 4.29 -16.73 3.87
CA VAL A 266 5.33 -17.75 3.83
C VAL A 266 6.02 -17.81 2.47
N ASP A 267 5.24 -17.81 1.39
CA ASP A 267 5.78 -17.93 0.03
C ASP A 267 6.30 -16.58 -0.52
N LYS A 268 5.76 -15.45 -0.03
CA LYS A 268 6.11 -14.13 -0.59
C LYS A 268 7.21 -13.40 0.17
N LEU A 269 7.25 -13.45 1.49
CA LEU A 269 8.24 -12.71 2.27
C LEU A 269 9.69 -13.03 1.87
N PRO A 270 10.09 -14.30 1.61
CA PRO A 270 11.44 -14.59 1.14
C PRO A 270 11.79 -13.92 -0.18
N GLN A 271 10.79 -13.69 -1.04
CA GLN A 271 10.97 -13.04 -2.35
C GLN A 271 11.14 -11.52 -2.23
N CYS A 272 10.77 -10.95 -1.08
CA CYS A 272 10.88 -9.53 -0.79
C CYS A 272 12.21 -9.16 -0.10
N ILE A 273 13.06 -10.14 0.18
CA ILE A 273 14.37 -9.89 0.81
C ILE A 273 15.28 -9.15 -0.19
N ASP A 274 15.76 -7.98 0.21
CA ASP A 274 16.77 -7.25 -0.56
C ASP A 274 18.10 -8.02 -0.47
N PRO A 275 18.67 -8.44 -1.62
CA PRO A 275 19.95 -9.15 -1.63
C PRO A 275 21.14 -8.31 -1.15
N ALA A 276 21.00 -6.98 -1.08
CA ALA A 276 22.06 -6.08 -0.66
C ALA A 276 22.34 -6.16 0.85
N ASP A 277 21.31 -6.38 1.67
CA ASP A 277 21.43 -6.40 3.13
C ASP A 277 20.74 -7.61 3.81
N GLY A 278 20.01 -8.42 3.05
CA GLY A 278 19.31 -9.61 3.54
C GLY A 278 18.07 -9.30 4.37
N ARG A 279 17.46 -8.12 4.19
CA ARG A 279 16.27 -7.65 4.93
C ARG A 279 15.09 -7.42 4.02
N VAL A 280 13.90 -7.38 4.60
CA VAL A 280 12.68 -6.94 3.93
C VAL A 280 12.39 -5.51 4.34
N HIS A 281 12.23 -4.63 3.36
CA HIS A 281 11.86 -3.22 3.56
C HIS A 281 10.39 -3.05 3.20
N THR A 282 9.62 -2.50 4.14
CA THR A 282 8.22 -2.13 3.90
C THR A 282 8.15 -0.72 3.31
N THR A 283 7.04 -0.39 2.69
CA THR A 283 6.74 0.95 2.17
C THR A 283 5.31 1.32 2.53
#